data_990fa366c899387acd93da24c77a9399
#
_entry.id   990fa366c899387acd93da24c77a9399
#
_cell.length_a   1.000
_cell.length_b   1.000
_cell.length_c   1.000
_cell.angle_alpha   90.00
_cell.angle_beta   90.00
_cell.angle_gamma   90.00
#
_symmetry.space_group_name_H-M   'P 1'
#
loop_
_entity.id
_entity.type
_entity.pdbx_description
1 polymer ?
#
loop_
_entity_poly.entity_id
_entity_poly.type
_entity_poly.pdbx_seq_one_letter_code
_entity_poly.pdbx_strand_id
1 'polypeptide(L)' 'VNPESLNARLEQTEASLAHLERNYDALNSVIIDQSRTITRLQKQLEILGETLRGQDVDRTQPHNQKPPHYAP' A
#
# COMPACT_ATOMS: atom_id res chain seq x y z
N VAL A 1 30.89 41.34 -7.72
CA VAL A 1 29.80 40.47 -8.15
C VAL A 1 28.75 41.32 -8.86
N ASN A 2 28.36 40.91 -10.03
CA ASN A 2 27.42 41.60 -10.85
C ASN A 2 25.99 41.37 -10.35
N PRO A 3 25.23 42.46 -10.07
CA PRO A 3 23.85 42.29 -9.61
C PRO A 3 22.96 41.52 -10.58
N GLU A 4 23.21 41.68 -11.88
CA GLU A 4 22.44 40.95 -12.88
C GLU A 4 22.74 39.45 -12.79
N SER A 5 24.00 39.11 -12.56
CA SER A 5 24.37 37.72 -12.39
C SER A 5 23.75 37.12 -11.14
N LEU A 6 23.72 37.90 -10.07
CA LEU A 6 23.06 37.46 -8.83
C LEU A 6 21.57 37.23 -9.04
N ASN A 7 20.93 38.15 -9.72
CA ASN A 7 19.51 38.05 -10.02
C ASN A 7 19.19 36.81 -10.85
N ALA A 8 20.03 36.56 -11.86
CA ALA A 8 19.87 35.37 -12.70
C ALA A 8 20.01 34.08 -11.87
N ARG A 9 20.98 34.09 -10.97
CA ARG A 9 21.19 32.93 -10.10
C ARG A 9 20.02 32.73 -9.12
N LEU A 10 19.50 33.84 -8.59
CA LEU A 10 18.33 33.77 -7.72
C LEU A 10 17.12 33.23 -8.46
N GLU A 11 16.88 33.74 -9.66
CA GLU A 11 15.75 33.26 -10.45
C GLU A 11 15.87 31.77 -10.75
N GLN A 12 17.07 31.32 -11.08
CA GLN A 12 17.30 29.92 -11.35
C GLN A 12 17.11 29.07 -10.11
N THR A 13 17.59 29.55 -8.96
CA THR A 13 17.42 28.86 -7.69
C THR A 13 15.95 28.78 -7.30
N GLU A 14 15.23 29.87 -7.48
CA GLU A 14 13.81 29.88 -7.19
C GLU A 14 13.04 28.93 -8.08
N ALA A 15 13.39 28.88 -9.36
CA ALA A 15 12.76 27.96 -10.29
C ALA A 15 13.05 26.51 -9.90
N SER A 16 14.28 26.23 -9.51
CA SER A 16 14.66 24.89 -9.04
C SER A 16 13.91 24.51 -7.77
N LEU A 17 13.78 25.46 -6.86
CA LEU A 17 13.05 25.21 -5.62
C LEU A 17 11.59 24.92 -5.90
N ALA A 18 10.96 25.69 -6.78
CA ALA A 18 9.57 25.46 -7.14
C ALA A 18 9.39 24.08 -7.77
N HIS A 19 10.36 23.67 -8.59
CA HIS A 19 10.35 22.35 -9.20
C HIS A 19 10.45 21.25 -8.15
N LEU A 20 11.35 21.43 -7.18
CA LEU A 20 11.52 20.49 -6.09
C LEU A 20 10.28 20.40 -5.23
N GLU A 21 9.63 21.53 -4.97
CA GLU A 21 8.40 21.52 -4.21
C GLU A 21 7.30 20.73 -4.90
N ARG A 22 7.19 20.90 -6.22
CA ARG A 22 6.21 20.13 -6.98
C ARG A 22 6.52 18.65 -6.98
N ASN A 23 7.81 18.30 -7.08
CA ASN A 23 8.23 16.90 -7.00
C ASN A 23 7.94 16.32 -5.64
N TYR A 24 8.18 17.09 -4.59
CA TYR A 24 7.90 16.67 -3.22
C TYR A 24 6.41 16.36 -3.05
N ASP A 25 5.56 17.25 -3.53
CA ASP A 25 4.11 17.05 -3.44
C ASP A 25 3.67 15.82 -4.22
N ALA A 26 4.24 15.64 -5.41
CA ALA A 26 3.93 14.46 -6.23
C ALA A 26 4.36 13.18 -5.55
N LEU A 27 5.55 13.17 -4.95
CA LEU A 27 6.04 11.99 -4.22
C LEU A 27 5.18 11.69 -2.99
N ASN A 28 4.76 12.73 -2.28
CA ASN A 28 3.87 12.54 -1.14
C ASN A 28 2.56 11.89 -1.57
N SER A 29 2.01 12.33 -2.70
CA SER A 29 0.78 11.74 -3.22
C SER A 29 0.99 10.27 -3.54
N VAL A 30 2.11 9.92 -4.16
CA VAL A 30 2.42 8.54 -4.49
C VAL A 30 2.56 7.70 -3.21
N ILE A 31 3.25 8.23 -2.21
CA ILE A 31 3.44 7.52 -0.94
C ILE A 31 2.09 7.26 -0.26
N ILE A 32 1.21 8.25 -0.26
CA ILE A 32 -0.11 8.09 0.34
C ILE A 32 -0.90 7.02 -0.41
N ASP A 33 -0.88 7.04 -1.74
CA ASP A 33 -1.58 6.07 -2.54
C ASP A 33 -1.04 4.66 -2.32
N GLN A 34 0.29 4.54 -2.25
CA GLN A 34 0.93 3.25 -1.99
C GLN A 34 0.59 2.72 -0.60
N SER A 35 0.55 3.61 0.37
CA SER A 35 0.20 3.22 1.74
C SER A 35 -1.22 2.68 1.80
N ARG A 36 -2.14 3.31 1.09
CA ARG A 36 -3.52 2.83 1.02
C ARG A 36 -3.61 1.48 0.34
N THR A 37 -2.84 1.31 -0.72
CA THR A 37 -2.80 0.04 -1.45
C THR A 37 -2.25 -1.07 -0.56
N ILE A 38 -1.18 -0.79 0.17
CA ILE A 38 -0.58 -1.77 1.08
C ILE A 38 -1.58 -2.16 2.16
N THR A 39 -2.26 -1.19 2.75
CA THR A 39 -3.26 -1.47 3.78
C THR A 39 -4.38 -2.36 3.22
N ARG A 40 -4.82 -2.06 2.02
CA ARG A 40 -5.88 -2.87 1.39
C ARG A 40 -5.41 -4.29 1.12
N LEU A 41 -4.18 -4.43 0.63
CA LEU A 41 -3.61 -5.74 0.36
C LEU A 41 -3.42 -6.55 1.64
N GLN A 42 -2.99 -5.90 2.70
CA GLN A 42 -2.85 -6.55 4.00
C GLN A 42 -4.19 -7.10 4.49
N LYS A 43 -5.22 -6.31 4.30
CA LYS A 43 -6.57 -6.73 4.70
C LYS A 43 -7.04 -7.90 3.86
N GLN A 44 -6.79 -7.86 2.56
CA GLN A 44 -7.15 -8.96 1.69
C GLN A 44 -6.41 -10.24 2.05
N LEU A 45 -5.14 -10.12 2.41
CA LEU A 45 -4.35 -11.27 2.85
C LEU A 45 -4.88 -11.84 4.15
N GLU A 46 -5.28 -10.98 5.07
CA GLU A 46 -5.90 -11.42 6.32
C GLU A 46 -7.15 -12.23 6.05
N ILE A 47 -8.01 -11.71 5.20
CA ILE A 47 -9.27 -12.37 4.87
C ILE A 47 -8.99 -13.71 4.18
N LEU A 48 -8.05 -13.73 3.25
CA LEU A 48 -7.69 -14.95 2.56
C LEU A 48 -7.13 -15.98 3.53
N GLY A 49 -6.27 -15.54 4.44
CA GLY A 49 -5.70 -16.41 5.45
C GLY A 49 -6.77 -17.04 6.34
N GLU A 50 -7.74 -16.24 6.75
CA GLU A 50 -8.84 -16.73 7.56
C GLU A 50 -9.72 -17.72 6.78
N THR A 51 -9.94 -17.41 5.52
CA THR A 51 -10.72 -18.31 4.67
C THR A 51 -10.04 -19.65 4.51
N LEU A 52 -8.73 -19.62 4.28
CA LEU A 52 -7.96 -20.87 4.15
C LEU A 52 -7.94 -21.66 5.44
N ARG A 53 -7.80 -20.98 6.57
CA ARG A 53 -7.86 -21.67 7.86
C ARG A 53 -9.22 -22.29 8.12
N GLY A 54 -10.27 -21.58 7.74
CA GLY A 54 -11.61 -22.10 7.84
C GLY A 54 -11.82 -23.32 6.99
N GLN A 55 -11.28 -23.32 5.78
CA GLN A 55 -11.37 -24.47 4.91
C GLN A 55 -10.62 -25.67 5.47
N ASP A 56 -9.45 -25.43 6.04
CA ASP A 56 -8.68 -26.50 6.65
C ASP A 56 -9.44 -27.13 7.83
N VAL A 57 -10.05 -26.31 8.64
CA VAL A 57 -10.85 -26.80 9.75
C VAL A 57 -12.04 -27.60 9.23
N ASP A 58 -12.70 -27.10 8.21
CA ASP A 58 -13.84 -27.80 7.62
C ASP A 58 -13.42 -29.14 7.02
N ARG A 59 -12.26 -29.21 6.45
CA ARG A 59 -11.78 -30.47 5.90
C ARG A 59 -11.47 -31.48 6.98
N THR A 60 -10.99 -31.00 8.10
CA THR A 60 -10.60 -31.90 9.18
C THR A 60 -11.78 -32.34 9.99
N GLN A 61 -12.66 -31.42 10.29
CA GLN A 61 -13.79 -31.73 11.14
C GLN A 61 -14.77 -32.70 10.53
N PRO A 62 -15.21 -32.52 9.31
CA PRO A 62 -16.24 -33.40 8.77
C PRO A 62 -15.82 -34.85 8.72
N HIS A 63 -14.56 -35.09 8.48
CA HIS A 63 -14.12 -36.46 8.42
C HIS A 63 -14.30 -37.13 9.71
N ASN A 64 -14.19 -36.41 10.78
CA ASN A 64 -14.33 -36.98 12.08
C ASN A 64 -15.75 -37.14 12.45
N GLN A 65 -16.54 -36.31 11.93
CA GLN A 65 -17.84 -36.26 12.34
C GLN A 65 -18.79 -36.93 11.54
N LYS A 66 -18.61 -37.23 10.58
CA LYS A 66 -19.54 -37.65 9.83
C LYS A 66 -19.79 -38.86 9.90
N PRO A 67 -19.73 -38.99 10.12
CA PRO A 67 -20.22 -39.72 9.97
C PRO A 67 -21.00 -40.16 10.32
N PRO A 68 -21.28 -40.22 10.64
CA PRO A 68 -22.06 -40.68 10.77
C PRO A 68 -22.95 -40.67 10.29
N HIS A 69 -23.23 -40.37 10.18
CA HIS A 69 -24.12 -40.35 9.70
C HIS A 69 -24.23 -41.07 8.90
N TYR A 70 -23.83 -41.29 8.78
CA TYR A 70 -23.94 -42.04 8.08
C TYR A 70 -24.31 -43.03 8.52
N ALA A 71 -24.27 -42.74 9.07
CA ALA A 71 -24.74 -43.55 9.40
C ALA A 71 -25.50 -43.83 9.45
N PRO A 72 -25.67 -43.99 9.51
CA PRO A 72 -26.61 -44.52 9.65
C PRO A 72 -26.99 -45.51 9.35
#